data_fafb44ad04a1afe42c10b4b7b2a1cd54
#
_entry.id   fafb44ad04a1afe42c10b4b7b2a1cd54
#
_cell.length_a   1.000
_cell.length_b   1.000
_cell.length_c   1.000
_cell.angle_alpha   90.00
_cell.angle_beta   90.00
_cell.angle_gamma   90.00
#
_symmetry.space_group_name_H-M   'P 1'
#
loop_
_entity.id
_entity.type
_entity.pdbx_description
1 polymer ?
#
loop_
_entity_poly.entity_id
_entity_poly.type
_entity_poly.pdbx_seq_one_letter_code
_entity_poly.pdbx_strand_id
1 'polypeptide(L)'
;MSREDLQFLPISINVTNRKILLIGGGKVATHKGSIMARFVNQVTVIAPEFTDEIKQLPFTFIEKEYDKTDLFGFFLVYVCTGNHELNAQIKVDAEALGILTSVCDAPMLCDFVSPAIHKEGNVTISVGTNGQNAMQSVAIRNQITELIEKGQIQTRYSDRKILS
;
A
#
# COMPACT_ATOMS: atom_id res chain seq x y z
N MET A 1 -14.93 -9.76 -16.91
CA MET A 1 -14.97 -9.55 -15.45
C MET A 1 -15.11 -8.06 -15.20
N SER A 2 -16.11 -7.65 -14.45
CA SER A 2 -16.33 -6.26 -14.09
C SER A 2 -15.61 -5.94 -12.76
N ARG A 3 -15.50 -4.65 -12.42
CA ARG A 3 -14.95 -4.21 -11.13
C ARG A 3 -15.78 -4.71 -9.94
N GLU A 4 -17.05 -4.96 -10.14
CA GLU A 4 -17.99 -5.48 -9.14
C GLU A 4 -17.73 -6.96 -8.79
N ASP A 5 -17.10 -7.71 -9.71
CA ASP A 5 -16.79 -9.14 -9.52
C ASP A 5 -15.50 -9.34 -8.69
N LEU A 6 -14.72 -8.27 -8.40
CA LEU A 6 -13.49 -8.37 -7.65
C LEU A 6 -13.75 -8.75 -6.19
N GLN A 7 -12.97 -9.71 -5.68
CA GLN A 7 -12.98 -10.13 -4.28
C GLN A 7 -11.57 -10.07 -3.71
N PHE A 8 -11.37 -9.30 -2.64
CA PHE A 8 -10.09 -9.20 -1.94
C PHE A 8 -10.21 -9.76 -0.53
N LEU A 9 -9.47 -10.82 -0.25
CA LEU A 9 -9.36 -11.39 1.08
C LEU A 9 -8.51 -10.47 1.97
N PRO A 10 -9.03 -9.96 3.11
CA PRO A 10 -8.24 -9.18 4.03
C PRO A 10 -7.25 -10.07 4.78
N ILE A 11 -5.98 -9.87 4.53
CA ILE A 11 -4.87 -10.56 5.19
C ILE A 11 -3.83 -9.54 5.67
N SER A 12 -3.04 -9.93 6.66
CA SER A 12 -1.84 -9.20 7.06
C SER A 12 -0.61 -9.95 6.55
N ILE A 13 0.22 -9.25 5.79
CA ILE A 13 1.46 -9.82 5.22
C ILE A 13 2.64 -9.45 6.11
N ASN A 14 3.47 -10.42 6.45
CA ASN A 14 4.72 -10.16 7.14
C ASN A 14 5.73 -9.54 6.18
N VAL A 15 6.04 -8.27 6.40
CA VAL A 15 6.99 -7.47 5.61
C VAL A 15 8.33 -7.25 6.33
N THR A 16 8.56 -7.91 7.47
CA THR A 16 9.80 -7.81 8.23
C THR A 16 10.99 -8.25 7.36
N ASN A 17 11.97 -7.36 7.21
CA ASN A 17 13.15 -7.59 6.36
C ASN A 17 12.85 -7.89 4.88
N ARG A 18 11.68 -7.48 4.40
CA ARG A 18 11.31 -7.62 2.99
C ARG A 18 11.53 -6.30 2.25
N LYS A 19 12.04 -6.41 1.01
CA LYS A 19 12.22 -5.28 0.11
C LYS A 19 10.94 -5.03 -0.67
N ILE A 20 10.49 -3.80 -0.70
CA ILE A 20 9.31 -3.36 -1.46
C ILE A 20 9.75 -2.36 -2.52
N LEU A 21 9.22 -2.52 -3.73
CA LEU A 21 9.45 -1.59 -4.82
C LEU A 21 8.22 -0.69 -5.00
N LEU A 22 8.47 0.60 -5.16
CA LEU A 22 7.47 1.60 -5.55
C LEU A 22 7.91 2.24 -6.87
N ILE A 23 7.13 2.05 -7.92
CA ILE A 23 7.41 2.61 -9.23
C ILE A 23 6.49 3.81 -9.47
N GLY A 24 7.09 4.98 -9.57
CA GLY A 24 6.42 6.27 -9.68
C GLY A 24 6.91 7.27 -8.65
N GLY A 25 6.98 8.56 -9.02
CA GLY A 25 7.54 9.64 -8.20
C GLY A 25 6.56 10.77 -7.89
N GLY A 26 5.29 10.65 -8.33
CA GLY A 26 4.26 11.68 -8.21
C GLY A 26 3.45 11.62 -6.93
N LYS A 27 2.37 12.40 -6.86
CA LYS A 27 1.48 12.53 -5.69
C LYS A 27 0.89 11.21 -5.20
N VAL A 28 0.49 10.31 -6.11
CA VAL A 28 -0.08 8.99 -5.75
C VAL A 28 0.99 8.13 -5.10
N ALA A 29 2.19 8.09 -5.67
CA ALA A 29 3.34 7.39 -5.10
C ALA A 29 3.71 7.96 -3.72
N THR A 30 3.74 9.28 -3.56
CA THR A 30 3.96 9.94 -2.27
C THR A 30 2.96 9.49 -1.21
N HIS A 31 1.67 9.48 -1.55
CA HIS A 31 0.62 9.03 -0.63
C HIS A 31 0.79 7.54 -0.25
N LYS A 32 1.06 6.67 -1.20
CA LYS A 32 1.32 5.24 -0.93
C LYS A 32 2.58 5.04 -0.10
N GLY A 33 3.65 5.77 -0.44
CA GLY A 33 4.91 5.74 0.30
C GLY A 33 4.76 6.17 1.75
N SER A 34 4.00 7.24 2.02
CA SER A 34 3.75 7.72 3.38
C SER A 34 3.01 6.69 4.26
N ILE A 35 2.12 5.89 3.65
CA ILE A 35 1.47 4.78 4.36
C ILE A 35 2.49 3.66 4.62
N MET A 36 3.27 3.26 3.61
CA MET A 36 4.28 2.19 3.74
C MET A 36 5.35 2.51 4.79
N ALA A 37 5.79 3.77 4.89
CA ALA A 37 6.78 4.22 5.88
C ALA A 37 6.37 3.94 7.34
N ARG A 38 5.08 3.71 7.60
CA ARG A 38 4.56 3.35 8.93
C ARG A 38 4.78 1.87 9.27
N PHE A 39 5.19 1.04 8.31
CA PHE A 39 5.31 -0.42 8.46
C PHE A 39 6.69 -0.95 8.07
N VAL A 40 7.33 -0.33 7.08
CA VAL A 40 8.58 -0.80 6.49
C VAL A 40 9.53 0.36 6.20
N ASN A 41 10.82 0.06 6.20
CA ASN A 41 11.90 1.00 5.85
C ASN A 41 12.71 0.56 4.62
N GLN A 42 12.57 -0.69 4.18
CA GLN A 42 13.27 -1.21 3.00
C GLN A 42 12.43 -1.02 1.74
N VAL A 43 12.17 0.23 1.39
CA VAL A 43 11.46 0.62 0.17
C VAL A 43 12.44 1.27 -0.78
N THR A 44 12.44 0.81 -2.03
CA THR A 44 13.11 1.46 -3.15
C THR A 44 12.07 2.12 -4.03
N VAL A 45 12.31 3.35 -4.41
CA VAL A 45 11.42 4.12 -5.29
C VAL A 45 12.14 4.37 -6.62
N ILE A 46 11.52 4.00 -7.73
CA ILE A 46 12.05 4.22 -9.08
C ILE A 46 11.10 5.12 -9.85
N ALA A 47 11.61 6.19 -10.40
CA ALA A 47 10.90 7.08 -11.32
C ALA A 47 11.90 7.98 -12.07
N PRO A 48 11.56 8.51 -13.25
CA PRO A 48 12.38 9.50 -13.94
C PRO A 48 12.41 10.85 -13.20
N GLU A 49 11.38 11.14 -12.40
CA GLU A 49 11.28 12.38 -11.61
C GLU A 49 10.59 12.11 -10.28
N PHE A 50 10.92 12.86 -9.25
CA PHE A 50 10.34 12.77 -7.91
C PHE A 50 9.81 14.12 -7.43
N THR A 51 8.66 14.11 -6.77
CA THR A 51 8.19 15.28 -6.01
C THR A 51 9.09 15.54 -4.79
N ASP A 52 9.11 16.77 -4.30
CA ASP A 52 9.90 17.09 -3.11
C ASP A 52 9.35 16.38 -1.86
N GLU A 53 8.05 16.16 -1.81
CA GLU A 53 7.40 15.46 -0.70
C GLU A 53 7.80 13.98 -0.62
N ILE A 54 7.90 13.26 -1.76
CA ILE A 54 8.29 11.86 -1.74
C ILE A 54 9.75 11.68 -1.28
N LYS A 55 10.62 12.65 -1.61
CA LYS A 55 12.03 12.64 -1.19
C LYS A 55 12.21 12.78 0.32
N GLN A 56 11.18 13.23 1.07
CA GLN A 56 11.22 13.29 2.53
C GLN A 56 10.99 11.93 3.19
N LEU A 57 10.55 10.93 2.45
CA LEU A 57 10.35 9.58 3.00
C LEU A 57 11.69 8.87 3.22
N PRO A 58 11.79 7.98 4.24
CA PRO A 58 13.03 7.30 4.58
C PRO A 58 13.31 6.11 3.64
N PHE A 59 13.37 6.38 2.32
CA PHE A 59 13.46 5.36 1.29
C PHE A 59 14.72 5.53 0.43
N THR A 60 15.05 4.53 -0.35
CA THR A 60 16.07 4.61 -1.40
C THR A 60 15.43 5.08 -2.69
N PHE A 61 15.99 6.12 -3.33
CA PHE A 61 15.48 6.69 -4.57
C PHE A 61 16.44 6.43 -5.71
N ILE A 62 15.91 5.94 -6.84
CA ILE A 62 16.68 5.69 -8.07
C ILE A 62 15.99 6.44 -9.21
N GLU A 63 16.63 7.50 -9.69
CA GLU A 63 16.12 8.35 -10.78
C GLU A 63 16.45 7.69 -12.12
N LYS A 64 15.47 7.02 -12.69
CA LYS A 64 15.57 6.32 -13.99
C LYS A 64 14.19 5.92 -14.50
N GLU A 65 14.11 5.62 -15.79
CA GLU A 65 12.97 4.88 -16.35
C GLU A 65 12.96 3.45 -15.84
N TYR A 66 11.76 2.85 -15.77
CA TYR A 66 11.59 1.46 -15.40
C TYR A 66 12.22 0.51 -16.42
N ASP A 67 12.89 -0.52 -15.91
CA ASP A 67 13.31 -1.70 -16.66
C ASP A 67 12.87 -2.96 -15.90
N LYS A 68 12.49 -4.03 -16.62
CA LYS A 68 12.00 -5.27 -15.99
C LYS A 68 12.99 -5.91 -14.99
N THR A 69 14.28 -5.65 -15.16
CA THR A 69 15.31 -6.12 -14.22
C THR A 69 15.23 -5.44 -12.85
N ASP A 70 14.55 -4.30 -12.76
CA ASP A 70 14.33 -3.60 -11.50
C ASP A 70 13.44 -4.38 -10.53
N LEU A 71 12.69 -5.36 -11.00
CA LEU A 71 11.81 -6.21 -10.18
C LEU A 71 12.58 -7.26 -9.36
N PHE A 72 13.80 -7.60 -9.75
CA PHE A 72 14.52 -8.68 -9.09
C PHE A 72 14.82 -8.42 -7.62
N GLY A 73 14.47 -9.39 -6.78
CA GLY A 73 14.75 -9.37 -5.35
C GLY A 73 13.74 -8.59 -4.51
N PHE A 74 12.66 -8.08 -5.11
CA PHE A 74 11.57 -7.45 -4.38
C PHE A 74 10.45 -8.45 -4.07
N PHE A 75 9.81 -8.23 -2.92
CA PHE A 75 8.73 -9.08 -2.41
C PHE A 75 7.35 -8.59 -2.86
N LEU A 76 7.13 -7.28 -2.87
CA LEU A 76 5.92 -6.61 -3.32
C LEU A 76 6.28 -5.45 -4.23
N VAL A 77 5.41 -5.15 -5.19
CA VAL A 77 5.54 -4.00 -6.08
C VAL A 77 4.28 -3.15 -6.05
N TYR A 78 4.46 -1.86 -5.82
CA TYR A 78 3.43 -0.84 -6.01
C TYR A 78 3.72 -0.06 -7.28
N VAL A 79 2.75 0.01 -8.18
CA VAL A 79 2.87 0.68 -9.47
C VAL A 79 1.98 1.92 -9.46
N CYS A 80 2.59 3.09 -9.45
CA CYS A 80 1.92 4.38 -9.31
C CYS A 80 2.42 5.38 -10.37
N THR A 81 2.64 4.92 -11.62
CA THR A 81 2.99 5.81 -12.72
C THR A 81 1.73 6.43 -13.33
N GLY A 82 1.88 7.55 -14.02
CA GLY A 82 0.79 8.16 -14.79
C GLY A 82 0.53 7.51 -16.15
N ASN A 83 1.28 6.47 -16.50
CA ASN A 83 1.22 5.79 -17.79
C ASN A 83 0.53 4.42 -17.65
N HIS A 84 -0.70 4.30 -18.15
CA HIS A 84 -1.49 3.07 -18.02
C HIS A 84 -0.89 1.87 -18.78
N GLU A 85 -0.27 2.09 -19.93
CA GLU A 85 0.38 1.03 -20.71
C GLU A 85 1.60 0.49 -19.96
N LEU A 86 2.42 1.37 -19.43
CA LEU A 86 3.56 1.00 -18.58
C LEU A 86 3.10 0.25 -17.33
N ASN A 87 2.04 0.71 -16.68
CA ASN A 87 1.47 0.05 -15.50
C ASN A 87 1.03 -1.40 -15.81
N ALA A 88 0.39 -1.62 -16.94
CA ALA A 88 -0.01 -2.95 -17.39
C ALA A 88 1.22 -3.82 -17.74
N GLN A 89 2.24 -3.25 -18.37
CA GLN A 89 3.47 -3.96 -18.67
C GLN A 89 4.20 -4.39 -17.38
N ILE A 90 4.33 -3.49 -16.41
CA ILE A 90 4.95 -3.82 -15.11
C ILE A 90 4.20 -4.96 -14.41
N LYS A 91 2.84 -4.96 -14.47
CA LYS A 91 2.03 -6.06 -13.93
C LYS A 91 2.38 -7.39 -14.58
N VAL A 92 2.49 -7.44 -15.90
CA VAL A 92 2.88 -8.67 -16.63
C VAL A 92 4.28 -9.13 -16.25
N ASP A 93 5.23 -8.20 -16.18
CA ASP A 93 6.62 -8.51 -15.82
C ASP A 93 6.74 -9.06 -14.39
N ALA A 94 5.98 -8.47 -13.45
CA ALA A 94 5.95 -8.89 -12.04
C ALA A 94 5.29 -10.27 -11.88
N GLU A 95 4.20 -10.52 -12.58
CA GLU A 95 3.50 -11.82 -12.58
C GLU A 95 4.40 -12.95 -13.07
N ALA A 96 5.18 -12.71 -14.13
CA ALA A 96 6.16 -13.68 -14.64
C ALA A 96 7.23 -14.06 -13.60
N LEU A 97 7.46 -13.21 -12.60
CA LEU A 97 8.40 -13.43 -11.48
C LEU A 97 7.72 -13.90 -10.19
N GLY A 98 6.39 -14.05 -10.19
CA GLY A 98 5.61 -14.40 -9.00
C GLY A 98 5.58 -13.30 -7.94
N ILE A 99 5.76 -12.03 -8.33
CA ILE A 99 5.76 -10.87 -7.43
C ILE A 99 4.35 -10.28 -7.36
N LEU A 100 3.81 -10.15 -6.15
CA LEU A 100 2.51 -9.53 -5.94
C LEU A 100 2.55 -8.03 -6.24
N THR A 101 1.57 -7.56 -7.00
CA THR A 101 1.52 -6.21 -7.53
C THR A 101 0.25 -5.48 -7.14
N SER A 102 0.38 -4.23 -6.73
CA SER A 102 -0.74 -3.29 -6.58
C SER A 102 -0.57 -2.15 -7.58
N VAL A 103 -1.47 -2.05 -8.54
CA VAL A 103 -1.47 -0.98 -9.54
C VAL A 103 -2.43 0.10 -9.07
N CYS A 104 -1.89 1.28 -8.76
CA CYS A 104 -2.68 2.42 -8.28
C CYS A 104 -3.70 2.83 -9.36
N ASP A 105 -4.93 3.07 -8.92
CA ASP A 105 -6.09 3.45 -9.76
C ASP A 105 -6.58 2.38 -10.76
N ALA A 106 -5.99 1.18 -10.75
CA ALA A 106 -6.38 0.07 -11.61
C ALA A 106 -6.64 -1.23 -10.83
N PRO A 107 -7.72 -1.33 -10.02
CA PRO A 107 -7.99 -2.50 -9.17
C PRO A 107 -8.07 -3.83 -9.93
N MET A 108 -8.45 -3.79 -11.22
CA MET A 108 -8.51 -4.97 -12.10
C MET A 108 -7.13 -5.59 -12.38
N LEU A 109 -6.05 -4.83 -12.19
CA LEU A 109 -4.67 -5.28 -12.37
C LEU A 109 -3.98 -5.63 -11.05
N CYS A 110 -4.69 -5.54 -9.93
CA CYS A 110 -4.12 -5.73 -8.61
C CYS A 110 -4.21 -7.18 -8.14
N ASP A 111 -3.12 -7.72 -7.60
CA ASP A 111 -3.14 -8.94 -6.79
C ASP A 111 -3.58 -8.64 -5.35
N PHE A 112 -3.34 -7.42 -4.88
CA PHE A 112 -3.79 -6.91 -3.58
C PHE A 112 -4.09 -5.42 -3.66
N VAL A 113 -4.93 -4.93 -2.77
CA VAL A 113 -5.27 -3.51 -2.65
C VAL A 113 -4.90 -2.97 -1.27
N SER A 114 -4.54 -1.69 -1.21
CA SER A 114 -4.28 -1.02 0.07
C SER A 114 -5.58 -0.51 0.67
N PRO A 115 -6.00 -1.00 1.85
CA PRO A 115 -7.16 -0.47 2.56
C PRO A 115 -6.88 0.92 3.16
N ALA A 116 -7.91 1.58 3.65
CA ALA A 116 -7.74 2.73 4.55
C ALA A 116 -7.30 2.24 5.93
N ILE A 117 -6.23 2.80 6.49
CA ILE A 117 -5.58 2.29 7.70
C ILE A 117 -5.58 3.31 8.83
N HIS A 118 -6.04 2.89 10.01
CA HIS A 118 -5.71 3.51 11.29
C HIS A 118 -4.64 2.65 11.97
N LYS A 119 -3.55 3.28 12.46
CA LYS A 119 -2.47 2.58 13.16
C LYS A 119 -2.10 3.33 14.43
N GLU A 120 -2.20 2.66 15.56
CA GLU A 120 -1.78 3.15 16.88
C GLU A 120 -0.96 2.07 17.59
N GLY A 121 0.33 2.33 17.82
CA GLY A 121 1.24 1.35 18.40
C GLY A 121 1.30 0.06 17.56
N ASN A 122 0.97 -1.07 18.18
CA ASN A 122 0.89 -2.39 17.54
C ASN A 122 -0.48 -2.71 16.95
N VAL A 123 -1.49 -1.87 17.18
CA VAL A 123 -2.85 -2.05 16.65
C VAL A 123 -2.94 -1.45 15.26
N THR A 124 -3.49 -2.22 14.34
CA THR A 124 -3.83 -1.77 13.00
C THR A 124 -5.27 -2.12 12.68
N ILE A 125 -6.07 -1.13 12.31
CA ILE A 125 -7.44 -1.30 11.84
C ILE A 125 -7.47 -0.92 10.37
N SER A 126 -7.93 -1.82 9.53
CA SER A 126 -8.01 -1.62 8.09
C SER A 126 -9.45 -1.71 7.59
N VAL A 127 -9.83 -0.80 6.72
CA VAL A 127 -11.16 -0.75 6.10
C VAL A 127 -11.01 -0.89 4.59
N GLY A 128 -11.55 -1.96 4.05
CA GLY A 128 -11.56 -2.25 2.62
C GLY A 128 -12.98 -2.25 2.04
N THR A 129 -13.09 -1.97 0.75
CA THR A 129 -14.35 -1.98 -0.03
C THR A 129 -14.18 -2.77 -1.33
N ASN A 130 -13.41 -3.86 -1.33
CA ASN A 130 -13.07 -4.65 -2.52
C ASN A 130 -12.55 -3.81 -3.71
N GLY A 131 -11.80 -2.73 -3.42
CA GLY A 131 -11.30 -1.83 -4.46
C GLY A 131 -12.39 -0.98 -5.14
N GLN A 132 -13.65 -1.04 -4.69
CA GLN A 132 -14.79 -0.37 -5.33
C GLN A 132 -14.89 1.11 -4.96
N ASN A 133 -14.70 1.46 -3.68
CA ASN A 133 -14.88 2.83 -3.20
C ASN A 133 -13.86 3.22 -2.13
N ALA A 134 -12.75 3.82 -2.56
CA ALA A 134 -11.70 4.28 -1.65
C ALA A 134 -12.17 5.40 -0.71
N MET A 135 -13.08 6.29 -1.16
CA MET A 135 -13.61 7.38 -0.34
C MET A 135 -14.45 6.83 0.82
N GLN A 136 -15.26 5.80 0.57
CA GLN A 136 -16.04 5.13 1.60
C GLN A 136 -15.13 4.48 2.66
N SER A 137 -14.07 3.79 2.23
CA SER A 137 -13.08 3.21 3.15
C SER A 137 -12.45 4.26 4.05
N VAL A 138 -12.08 5.42 3.48
CA VAL A 138 -11.49 6.53 4.23
C VAL A 138 -12.51 7.13 5.21
N ALA A 139 -13.76 7.35 4.79
CA ALA A 139 -14.81 7.90 5.64
C ALA A 139 -15.09 7.02 6.85
N ILE A 140 -15.22 5.71 6.65
CA ILE A 140 -15.44 4.74 7.74
C ILE A 140 -14.21 4.71 8.68
N ARG A 141 -13.00 4.64 8.12
CA ARG A 141 -11.77 4.68 8.93
C ARG A 141 -11.69 5.95 9.79
N ASN A 142 -12.06 7.11 9.25
CA ASN A 142 -12.06 8.36 9.99
C ASN A 142 -13.06 8.34 11.17
N GLN A 143 -14.26 7.80 10.98
CA GLN A 143 -15.23 7.60 12.07
C GLN A 143 -14.67 6.69 13.15
N ILE A 144 -14.02 5.59 12.79
CA ILE A 144 -13.36 4.69 13.76
C ILE A 144 -12.27 5.44 14.52
N THR A 145 -11.46 6.24 13.84
CA THR A 145 -10.41 7.06 14.45
C THR A 145 -11.00 8.02 15.50
N GLU A 146 -12.10 8.72 15.17
CA GLU A 146 -12.79 9.61 16.11
C GLU A 146 -13.33 8.87 17.35
N LEU A 147 -13.88 7.67 17.16
CA LEU A 147 -14.37 6.85 18.28
C LEU A 147 -13.23 6.41 19.21
N ILE A 148 -12.05 6.12 18.64
CA ILE A 148 -10.85 5.80 19.42
C ILE A 148 -10.37 7.04 20.20
N GLU A 149 -10.28 8.19 19.54
CA GLU A 149 -9.87 9.45 20.19
C GLU A 149 -10.82 9.88 21.31
N LYS A 150 -12.11 9.59 21.17
CA LYS A 150 -13.15 9.81 22.22
C LYS A 150 -13.14 8.73 23.31
N GLY A 151 -12.28 7.72 23.23
CA GLY A 151 -12.21 6.61 24.19
C GLY A 151 -13.37 5.63 24.14
N GLN A 152 -14.20 5.67 23.09
CA GLN A 152 -15.33 4.77 22.89
C GLN A 152 -14.90 3.40 22.31
N ILE A 153 -13.76 3.37 21.61
CA ILE A 153 -13.06 2.15 21.22
C ILE A 153 -11.69 2.18 21.90
N GLN A 154 -11.37 1.14 22.65
CA GLN A 154 -10.07 1.01 23.32
C GLN A 154 -9.12 0.18 22.45
N THR A 155 -7.96 0.72 22.14
CA THR A 155 -6.89 0.05 21.40
C THR A 155 -5.82 -0.56 22.30
N ARG A 156 -5.85 -0.24 23.61
CA ARG A 156 -4.91 -0.75 24.62
C ARG A 156 -5.68 -1.51 25.69
N TYR A 157 -5.40 -2.80 25.80
CA TYR A 157 -5.92 -3.65 26.87
C TYR A 157 -4.74 -4.03 27.78
N SER A 158 -4.92 -3.92 29.09
CA SER A 158 -3.99 -4.53 30.04
C SER A 158 -4.28 -6.03 30.09
N ASP A 159 -3.24 -6.85 30.03
CA ASP A 159 -3.29 -8.33 30.00
C ASP A 159 -4.18 -8.97 31.09
N ARG A 160 -4.55 -8.21 32.12
CA ARG A 160 -5.39 -8.68 33.24
C ARG A 160 -6.89 -8.77 32.94
N LYS A 161 -7.38 -8.25 31.78
CA LYS A 161 -8.83 -8.23 31.45
C LYS A 161 -9.26 -9.21 30.36
N ILE A 162 -8.35 -9.94 29.77
CA ILE A 162 -8.65 -10.88 28.67
C ILE A 162 -9.04 -12.28 29.20
N LEU A 163 -8.85 -12.56 30.50
CA LEU A 163 -9.08 -13.87 31.12
C LEU A 163 -10.22 -13.89 32.15
N SER A 164 -11.15 -12.94 32.06
CA SER A 164 -12.35 -12.94 32.92
C SER A 164 -13.62 -13.04 32.11
#